data_ab48019efb42dc4e49fba8e3fa723d31
#
_entry.id   ab48019efb42dc4e49fba8e3fa723d31
#
_cell.length_a   1.000
_cell.length_b   1.000
_cell.length_c   1.000
_cell.angle_alpha   90.00
_cell.angle_beta   90.00
_cell.angle_gamma   90.00
#
_symmetry.space_group_name_H-M   'P 1'
#
loop_
_entity.id
_entity.type
_entity.pdbx_description
1 polymer ?
#
loop_
_entity_poly.entity_id
_entity_poly.type
_entity_poly.pdbx_seq_one_letter_code
_entity_poly.pdbx_strand_id
1 'polypeptide(L)'
;YHMDHLGQLTAALPEIPLYMGMLSKEVAMISAEYQDKNLYLRLLGANTFRGGEAFTIGDIRIRPLVIDHSAADSYMFVIEAEGKRVLYTGDFRRHGLRHHVLDKLVNTYIGEVDVLITEGTSLSRDAGDYISEATVLDDISSYIQDGKYVFVMCSSTNIDRIMGIWQNMPIDKVLICDAYQKRILDTVINNVYYESSLY
;
A
#
# COMPACT_ATOMS: atom_id res chain seq x y z
N TYR A 1 -1.62 4.05 4.10
CA TYR A 1 -2.66 4.02 5.14
C TYR A 1 -2.24 3.34 6.45
N HIS A 2 -0.97 3.05 6.65
CA HIS A 2 -0.48 2.56 7.94
C HIS A 2 -0.48 3.68 8.98
N MET A 3 -0.77 3.33 10.24
CA MET A 3 -1.00 4.32 11.31
C MET A 3 0.26 5.07 11.72
N ASP A 4 1.44 4.50 11.57
CA ASP A 4 2.74 5.16 11.77
C ASP A 4 2.97 6.34 10.79
N HIS A 5 2.32 6.33 9.62
CA HIS A 5 2.31 7.45 8.69
C HIS A 5 1.14 8.43 8.94
N LEU A 6 0.01 7.97 9.45
CA LEU A 6 -1.20 8.77 9.63
C LEU A 6 -1.32 9.42 11.01
N GLY A 7 -0.68 8.84 12.02
CA GLY A 7 -0.90 9.22 13.43
C GLY A 7 -0.62 10.69 13.77
N GLN A 8 0.22 11.38 12.99
CA GLN A 8 0.56 12.78 13.19
C GLN A 8 -0.31 13.75 12.38
N LEU A 9 -1.18 13.28 11.51
CA LEU A 9 -1.99 14.15 10.64
C LEU A 9 -2.95 15.04 11.41
N THR A 10 -3.44 14.60 12.57
CA THR A 10 -4.32 15.40 13.43
C THR A 10 -3.59 16.53 14.15
N ALA A 11 -2.26 16.42 14.29
CA ALA A 11 -1.41 17.48 14.86
C ALA A 11 -0.90 18.46 13.79
N ALA A 12 -1.01 18.13 12.51
CA ALA A 12 -0.63 19.03 11.42
C ALA A 12 -1.64 20.18 11.29
N LEU A 13 -1.13 21.36 10.87
CA LEU A 13 -1.96 22.53 10.63
C LEU A 13 -3.08 22.21 9.62
N PRO A 14 -4.34 22.58 9.92
CA PRO A 14 -5.49 22.22 9.07
C PRO A 14 -5.41 22.75 7.65
N GLU A 15 -4.79 23.91 7.45
CA GLU A 15 -4.63 24.58 6.16
C GLU A 15 -3.60 23.92 5.23
N ILE A 16 -2.74 23.03 5.75
CA ILE A 16 -1.80 22.31 4.90
C ILE A 16 -2.58 21.28 4.07
N PRO A 17 -2.57 21.39 2.72
CA PRO A 17 -3.27 20.43 1.88
C PRO A 17 -2.67 19.04 1.99
N LEU A 18 -3.53 18.04 2.08
CA LEU A 18 -3.16 16.63 2.14
C LEU A 18 -3.39 15.98 0.78
N TYR A 19 -2.46 15.14 0.33
CA TYR A 19 -2.57 14.36 -0.89
C TYR A 19 -2.34 12.88 -0.58
N MET A 20 -3.21 12.01 -1.10
CA MET A 20 -3.14 10.57 -0.86
C MET A 20 -3.49 9.80 -2.14
N GLY A 21 -3.00 8.58 -2.26
CA GLY A 21 -3.52 7.63 -3.23
C GLY A 21 -5.02 7.41 -3.01
N MET A 22 -5.76 7.21 -4.09
CA MET A 22 -7.22 7.11 -4.01
C MET A 22 -7.67 5.94 -3.12
N LEU A 23 -7.12 4.75 -3.33
CA LEU A 23 -7.43 3.58 -2.51
C LEU A 23 -6.93 3.75 -1.07
N SER A 24 -5.73 4.33 -0.90
CA SER A 24 -5.17 4.61 0.43
C SER A 24 -6.07 5.52 1.25
N LYS A 25 -6.66 6.55 0.64
CA LYS A 25 -7.64 7.44 1.30
C LYS A 25 -8.85 6.67 1.77
N GLU A 26 -9.46 5.87 0.90
CA GLU A 26 -10.68 5.12 1.21
C GLU A 26 -10.46 4.12 2.34
N VAL A 27 -9.37 3.34 2.29
CA VAL A 27 -9.02 2.38 3.36
C VAL A 27 -8.68 3.09 4.67
N ALA A 28 -7.92 4.20 4.62
CA ALA A 28 -7.61 5.01 5.81
C ALA A 28 -8.86 5.59 6.45
N MET A 29 -9.82 6.06 5.66
CA MET A 29 -11.10 6.59 6.17
C MET A 29 -11.93 5.52 6.86
N ILE A 30 -11.99 4.29 6.33
CA ILE A 30 -12.66 3.17 6.99
C ILE A 30 -12.02 2.92 8.36
N SER A 31 -10.70 2.87 8.43
CA SER A 31 -9.98 2.66 9.71
C SER A 31 -10.21 3.80 10.70
N ALA A 32 -10.13 5.06 10.23
CA ALA A 32 -10.29 6.24 11.05
C ALA A 32 -11.72 6.39 11.60
N GLU A 33 -12.74 5.98 10.86
CA GLU A 33 -14.15 6.01 11.32
C GLU A 33 -14.34 5.20 12.62
N TYR A 34 -13.61 4.10 12.77
CA TYR A 34 -13.66 3.25 13.97
C TYR A 34 -12.73 3.70 15.09
N GLN A 35 -11.67 4.44 14.78
CA GLN A 35 -10.58 4.69 15.73
C GLN A 35 -10.45 6.16 16.14
N ASP A 36 -10.58 7.11 15.21
CA ASP A 36 -10.32 8.54 15.42
C ASP A 36 -11.14 9.43 14.49
N LYS A 37 -12.18 10.04 15.05
CA LYS A 37 -13.06 10.94 14.31
C LYS A 37 -12.33 12.17 13.75
N ASN A 38 -11.31 12.69 14.42
CA ASN A 38 -10.56 13.86 13.96
C ASN A 38 -9.70 13.48 12.74
N LEU A 39 -9.08 12.32 12.79
CA LEU A 39 -8.37 11.77 11.64
C LEU A 39 -9.33 11.56 10.46
N TYR A 40 -10.50 10.98 10.70
CA TYR A 40 -11.52 10.81 9.65
C TYR A 40 -11.87 12.15 8.97
N LEU A 41 -12.15 13.19 9.75
CA LEU A 41 -12.47 14.53 9.21
C LEU A 41 -11.29 15.13 8.43
N ARG A 42 -10.07 14.90 8.89
CA ARG A 42 -8.86 15.35 8.20
C ARG A 42 -8.69 14.65 6.84
N LEU A 43 -8.89 13.34 6.79
CA LEU A 43 -8.81 12.52 5.59
C LEU A 43 -9.91 12.85 4.58
N LEU A 44 -11.11 13.22 5.05
CA LEU A 44 -12.22 13.60 4.18
C LEU A 44 -11.83 14.75 3.24
N GLY A 45 -11.08 15.74 3.73
CA GLY A 45 -10.57 16.87 2.95
C GLY A 45 -9.31 16.60 2.12
N ALA A 46 -8.77 15.38 2.11
CA ALA A 46 -7.57 15.06 1.35
C ALA A 46 -7.83 15.04 -0.16
N ASN A 47 -6.92 15.64 -0.93
CA ASN A 47 -6.85 15.48 -2.38
C ASN A 47 -6.38 14.07 -2.72
N THR A 48 -6.77 13.56 -3.88
CA THR A 48 -6.35 12.23 -4.33
C THR A 48 -5.53 12.30 -5.61
N PHE A 49 -4.62 11.36 -5.76
CA PHE A 49 -3.87 11.13 -6.99
C PHE A 49 -3.93 9.65 -7.38
N ARG A 50 -3.46 9.34 -8.58
CA ARG A 50 -3.35 7.97 -9.12
C ARG A 50 -1.91 7.61 -9.40
N GLY A 51 -1.58 6.34 -9.21
CA GLY A 51 -0.26 5.81 -9.55
C GLY A 51 0.06 6.02 -11.03
N GLY A 52 1.29 6.48 -11.31
CA GLY A 52 1.77 6.77 -12.66
C GLY A 52 1.37 8.12 -13.22
N GLU A 53 0.29 8.75 -12.74
CA GLU A 53 -0.17 10.06 -13.21
C GLU A 53 0.53 11.18 -12.44
N ALA A 54 1.30 12.00 -13.14
CA ALA A 54 1.97 13.13 -12.51
C ALA A 54 0.99 14.28 -12.24
N PHE A 55 1.18 14.93 -11.10
CA PHE A 55 0.45 16.15 -10.72
C PHE A 55 1.43 17.24 -10.24
N THR A 56 0.93 18.48 -10.04
CA THR A 56 1.76 19.61 -9.62
C THR A 56 1.19 20.24 -8.33
N ILE A 57 2.10 20.73 -7.49
CA ILE A 57 1.79 21.60 -6.34
C ILE A 57 2.66 22.84 -6.52
N GLY A 58 2.05 23.96 -6.91
CA GLY A 58 2.82 25.11 -7.39
C GLY A 58 3.73 24.72 -8.56
N ASP A 59 5.02 25.01 -8.44
CA ASP A 59 6.02 24.71 -9.46
C ASP A 59 6.67 23.32 -9.28
N ILE A 60 6.24 22.56 -8.27
CA ILE A 60 6.77 21.22 -8.01
C ILE A 60 5.93 20.19 -8.77
N ARG A 61 6.60 19.40 -9.62
CA ARG A 61 5.99 18.26 -10.32
C ARG A 61 6.24 16.98 -9.56
N ILE A 62 5.20 16.22 -9.31
CA ILE A 62 5.26 14.97 -8.52
C ILE A 62 4.69 13.83 -9.35
N ARG A 63 5.46 12.74 -9.48
CA ARG A 63 5.00 11.50 -10.10
C ARG A 63 4.99 10.39 -9.07
N PRO A 64 3.81 9.91 -8.65
CA PRO A 64 3.68 8.74 -7.79
C PRO A 64 3.90 7.45 -8.61
N LEU A 65 4.72 6.55 -8.09
CA LEU A 65 5.02 5.25 -8.69
C LEU A 65 4.65 4.15 -7.71
N VAL A 66 3.74 3.26 -8.08
CA VAL A 66 3.30 2.16 -7.21
C VAL A 66 4.48 1.25 -6.89
N ILE A 67 4.65 0.89 -5.62
CA ILE A 67 5.73 0.04 -5.12
C ILE A 67 5.20 -1.10 -4.26
N ASP A 68 5.98 -2.19 -4.15
CA ASP A 68 5.65 -3.31 -3.28
C ASP A 68 5.82 -2.94 -1.81
N HIS A 69 4.72 -3.04 -1.06
CA HIS A 69 4.65 -2.89 0.38
C HIS A 69 3.43 -3.66 0.90
N SER A 70 3.28 -3.81 2.22
CA SER A 70 2.10 -4.47 2.81
C SER A 70 0.79 -3.68 2.63
N ALA A 71 0.88 -2.37 2.41
CA ALA A 71 -0.24 -1.54 1.96
C ALA A 71 -0.36 -1.61 0.43
N ALA A 72 -1.54 -1.93 -0.09
CA ALA A 72 -1.77 -2.16 -1.51
C ALA A 72 -1.49 -0.94 -2.40
N ASP A 73 -1.75 0.25 -1.90
CA ASP A 73 -1.66 1.54 -2.60
C ASP A 73 -0.48 2.36 -2.05
N SER A 74 0.73 1.77 -2.04
CA SER A 74 1.98 2.39 -1.60
C SER A 74 2.76 2.95 -2.76
N TYR A 75 3.46 4.07 -2.54
CA TYR A 75 4.10 4.84 -3.60
C TYR A 75 5.53 5.27 -3.25
N MET A 76 6.38 5.23 -4.27
CA MET A 76 7.56 6.09 -4.39
C MET A 76 7.15 7.38 -5.12
N PHE A 77 7.86 8.46 -4.89
CA PHE A 77 7.62 9.74 -5.55
C PHE A 77 8.87 10.23 -6.25
N VAL A 78 8.76 10.47 -7.57
CA VAL A 78 9.74 11.28 -8.30
C VAL A 78 9.26 12.72 -8.24
N ILE A 79 10.05 13.59 -7.62
CA ILE A 79 9.74 14.99 -7.36
C ILE A 79 10.71 15.85 -8.16
N GLU A 80 10.18 16.75 -8.98
CA GLU A 80 10.96 17.61 -9.88
C GLU A 80 10.66 19.08 -9.55
N ALA A 81 11.68 19.84 -9.23
CA ALA A 81 11.61 21.28 -8.96
C ALA A 81 12.97 21.95 -9.25
N GLU A 82 12.97 23.18 -9.78
CA GLU A 82 14.17 23.98 -10.03
C GLU A 82 15.29 23.24 -10.81
N GLY A 83 14.92 22.39 -11.74
CA GLY A 83 15.86 21.57 -12.53
C GLY A 83 16.51 20.44 -11.73
N LYS A 84 16.06 20.16 -10.50
CA LYS A 84 16.50 19.08 -9.64
C LYS A 84 15.48 17.97 -9.59
N ARG A 85 15.97 16.77 -9.35
CA ARG A 85 15.17 15.55 -9.29
C ARG A 85 15.44 14.77 -8.02
N VAL A 86 14.39 14.55 -7.24
CA VAL A 86 14.45 13.83 -5.95
C VAL A 86 13.63 12.56 -6.08
N LEU A 87 14.18 11.42 -5.63
CA LEU A 87 13.42 10.21 -5.38
C LEU A 87 13.15 10.08 -3.88
N TYR A 88 11.88 10.04 -3.49
CA TYR A 88 11.44 9.65 -2.16
C TYR A 88 10.79 8.27 -2.23
N THR A 89 11.37 7.28 -1.54
CA THR A 89 10.93 5.89 -1.70
C THR A 89 9.67 5.55 -0.92
N GLY A 90 9.38 6.27 0.17
CA GLY A 90 8.47 5.75 1.18
C GLY A 90 8.96 4.38 1.68
N ASP A 91 8.07 3.61 2.29
CA ASP A 91 8.35 2.24 2.70
C ASP A 91 8.16 1.28 1.53
N PHE A 92 9.09 0.34 1.39
CA PHE A 92 9.01 -0.67 0.34
C PHE A 92 9.60 -2.01 0.76
N ARG A 93 9.25 -3.06 0.04
CA ARG A 93 9.81 -4.41 0.21
C ARG A 93 10.09 -5.06 -1.15
N ARG A 94 10.88 -6.17 -1.14
CA ARG A 94 11.19 -6.96 -2.34
C ARG A 94 10.77 -8.43 -2.22
N HIS A 95 9.91 -8.77 -1.29
CA HIS A 95 9.45 -10.15 -1.04
C HIS A 95 7.91 -10.28 -1.08
N GLY A 96 7.21 -9.21 -1.45
CA GLY A 96 5.77 -9.21 -1.67
C GLY A 96 5.38 -9.70 -3.06
N LEU A 97 4.09 -9.68 -3.37
CA LEU A 97 3.56 -10.12 -4.65
C LEU A 97 4.00 -9.24 -5.83
N ARG A 98 4.38 -7.99 -5.54
CA ARG A 98 4.87 -7.01 -6.52
C ARG A 98 6.38 -6.81 -6.49
N HIS A 99 7.14 -7.78 -5.99
CA HIS A 99 8.60 -7.70 -5.82
C HIS A 99 9.37 -7.27 -7.08
N HIS A 100 8.87 -7.61 -8.27
CA HIS A 100 9.49 -7.30 -9.58
C HIS A 100 9.31 -5.83 -10.00
N VAL A 101 8.39 -5.09 -9.36
CA VAL A 101 8.05 -3.72 -9.77
C VAL A 101 9.22 -2.76 -9.57
N LEU A 102 9.99 -2.90 -8.49
CA LEU A 102 11.12 -2.01 -8.21
C LEU A 102 12.14 -1.97 -9.36
N ASP A 103 12.54 -3.13 -9.87
CA ASP A 103 13.53 -3.21 -10.96
C ASP A 103 12.99 -2.53 -12.24
N LYS A 104 11.70 -2.72 -12.55
CA LYS A 104 11.03 -2.03 -13.66
C LYS A 104 10.99 -0.52 -13.45
N LEU A 105 10.68 -0.05 -12.23
CA LEU A 105 10.64 1.37 -11.90
C LEU A 105 12.01 2.03 -12.08
N VAL A 106 13.07 1.42 -11.52
CA VAL A 106 14.44 1.94 -11.63
C VAL A 106 14.87 2.03 -13.08
N ASN A 107 14.66 0.98 -13.86
CA ASN A 107 15.15 0.91 -15.25
C ASN A 107 14.33 1.75 -16.24
N THR A 108 13.08 2.09 -15.95
CA THR A 108 12.18 2.68 -16.95
C THR A 108 11.68 4.06 -16.56
N TYR A 109 11.36 4.31 -15.28
CA TYR A 109 10.60 5.49 -14.88
C TYR A 109 11.37 6.46 -13.98
N ILE A 110 12.28 5.96 -13.14
CA ILE A 110 13.02 6.80 -12.18
C ILE A 110 14.13 7.57 -12.88
N GLY A 111 15.02 6.88 -13.62
CA GLY A 111 16.18 7.49 -14.26
C GLY A 111 17.19 8.05 -13.25
N GLU A 112 18.01 8.99 -13.69
CA GLU A 112 18.97 9.68 -12.82
C GLU A 112 18.26 10.63 -11.85
N VAL A 113 18.74 10.69 -10.61
CA VAL A 113 18.24 11.57 -9.56
C VAL A 113 19.38 12.32 -8.89
N ASP A 114 19.14 13.57 -8.50
CA ASP A 114 20.11 14.38 -7.75
C ASP A 114 20.13 13.99 -6.27
N VAL A 115 18.97 13.58 -5.72
CA VAL A 115 18.81 13.23 -4.31
C VAL A 115 17.96 11.96 -4.16
N LEU A 116 18.41 11.06 -3.32
CA LEU A 116 17.65 9.88 -2.89
C LEU A 116 17.32 10.02 -1.41
N ILE A 117 16.01 9.96 -1.08
CA ILE A 117 15.51 9.85 0.29
C ILE A 117 14.87 8.46 0.40
N THR A 118 15.47 7.59 1.21
CA THR A 118 15.03 6.19 1.33
C THR A 118 14.89 5.78 2.79
N GLU A 119 14.01 4.81 3.03
CA GLU A 119 13.93 4.12 4.31
C GLU A 119 15.22 3.32 4.60
N GLY A 120 15.39 2.97 5.88
CA GLY A 120 16.52 2.17 6.34
C GLY A 120 16.13 1.17 7.44
N THR A 121 14.86 0.81 7.55
CA THR A 121 14.29 -0.01 8.65
C THR A 121 14.99 -1.36 8.80
N SER A 122 15.44 -1.96 7.71
CA SER A 122 16.09 -3.28 7.71
C SER A 122 17.62 -3.23 7.71
N LEU A 123 18.25 -2.04 7.70
CA LEU A 123 19.71 -1.91 7.62
C LEU A 123 20.47 -2.54 8.80
N SER A 124 19.86 -2.57 9.97
CA SER A 124 20.46 -3.15 11.19
C SER A 124 20.09 -4.62 11.43
N ARG A 125 19.31 -5.21 10.52
CA ARG A 125 18.88 -6.61 10.62
C ARG A 125 19.84 -7.48 9.83
N ASP A 126 20.15 -8.66 10.38
CA ASP A 126 20.88 -9.66 9.60
C ASP A 126 20.11 -9.97 8.31
N ALA A 127 20.86 -10.18 7.24
CA ALA A 127 20.29 -10.65 5.97
C ALA A 127 19.75 -12.08 6.18
N GLY A 128 18.59 -12.18 6.80
CA GLY A 128 17.87 -13.43 6.98
C GLY A 128 17.20 -13.87 5.68
N ASP A 129 16.86 -15.12 5.60
CA ASP A 129 16.02 -15.66 4.52
C ASP A 129 14.61 -15.09 4.68
N TYR A 130 14.31 -14.05 3.91
CA TYR A 130 12.96 -13.52 3.84
C TYR A 130 12.07 -14.50 3.07
N ILE A 131 11.07 -15.04 3.76
CA ILE A 131 10.03 -15.85 3.11
C ILE A 131 9.21 -14.94 2.19
N SER A 132 9.07 -15.31 0.93
CA SER A 132 8.27 -14.55 -0.02
C SER A 132 6.78 -14.60 0.32
N GLU A 133 6.04 -13.57 -0.05
CA GLU A 133 4.57 -13.57 0.11
C GLU A 133 3.92 -14.73 -0.66
N ALA A 134 4.48 -15.11 -1.82
CA ALA A 134 4.01 -16.27 -2.58
C ALA A 134 4.18 -17.57 -1.78
N THR A 135 5.34 -17.80 -1.17
CA THR A 135 5.56 -18.98 -0.32
C THR A 135 4.60 -19.02 0.86
N VAL A 136 4.36 -17.88 1.51
CA VAL A 136 3.38 -17.79 2.62
C VAL A 136 1.97 -18.15 2.14
N LEU A 137 1.58 -17.71 0.95
CA LEU A 137 0.27 -18.03 0.37
C LEU A 137 0.14 -19.52 -0.01
N ASP A 138 1.21 -20.12 -0.54
CA ASP A 138 1.26 -21.55 -0.84
C ASP A 138 1.09 -22.39 0.44
N ASP A 139 1.79 -22.04 1.51
CA ASP A 139 1.67 -22.70 2.80
C ASP A 139 0.23 -22.56 3.37
N ILE A 140 -0.33 -21.36 3.36
CA ILE A 140 -1.72 -21.13 3.80
C ILE A 140 -2.70 -21.94 2.96
N SER A 141 -2.52 -21.99 1.64
CA SER A 141 -3.39 -22.74 0.73
C SER A 141 -3.37 -24.24 1.05
N SER A 142 -2.20 -24.81 1.37
CA SER A 142 -2.10 -26.21 1.79
C SER A 142 -2.88 -26.47 3.08
N TYR A 143 -2.79 -25.61 4.08
CA TYR A 143 -3.59 -25.74 5.31
C TYR A 143 -5.10 -25.63 5.04
N ILE A 144 -5.50 -24.75 4.12
CA ILE A 144 -6.93 -24.61 3.75
C ILE A 144 -7.46 -25.84 3.04
N GLN A 145 -6.65 -26.49 2.20
CA GLN A 145 -7.05 -27.72 1.50
C GLN A 145 -7.33 -28.86 2.49
N ASP A 146 -6.43 -29.07 3.44
CA ASP A 146 -6.49 -30.17 4.39
C ASP A 146 -7.43 -29.89 5.58
N GLY A 147 -7.62 -28.64 5.95
CA GLY A 147 -8.38 -28.22 7.11
C GLY A 147 -9.88 -28.12 6.88
N LYS A 148 -10.68 -28.63 7.84
CA LYS A 148 -12.13 -28.40 7.85
C LYS A 148 -12.48 -26.95 8.20
N TYR A 149 -11.77 -26.39 9.17
CA TYR A 149 -11.86 -24.99 9.62
C TYR A 149 -10.44 -24.47 9.79
N VAL A 150 -10.12 -23.35 9.18
CA VAL A 150 -8.80 -22.70 9.27
C VAL A 150 -9.00 -21.26 9.70
N PHE A 151 -8.29 -20.86 10.75
CA PHE A 151 -8.29 -19.49 11.25
C PHE A 151 -6.99 -18.80 10.82
N VAL A 152 -7.11 -17.72 10.04
CA VAL A 152 -5.98 -16.92 9.61
C VAL A 152 -5.97 -15.61 10.36
N MET A 153 -4.90 -15.33 11.10
CA MET A 153 -4.71 -14.06 11.80
C MET A 153 -3.66 -13.23 11.05
N CYS A 154 -4.11 -12.14 10.44
CA CYS A 154 -3.23 -11.17 9.76
C CYS A 154 -3.80 -9.77 9.90
N SER A 155 -3.01 -8.75 9.52
CA SER A 155 -3.51 -7.37 9.50
C SER A 155 -4.65 -7.24 8.49
N SER A 156 -5.76 -6.62 8.91
CA SER A 156 -6.91 -6.30 8.07
C SER A 156 -6.56 -5.42 6.87
N THR A 157 -5.46 -4.68 6.97
CA THR A 157 -4.97 -3.77 5.93
C THR A 157 -3.87 -4.39 5.06
N ASN A 158 -3.44 -5.64 5.34
CA ASN A 158 -2.59 -6.39 4.41
C ASN A 158 -3.43 -7.01 3.29
N ILE A 159 -3.89 -6.14 2.40
CA ILE A 159 -4.86 -6.44 1.36
C ILE A 159 -4.32 -7.51 0.41
N ASP A 160 -3.06 -7.39 -0.01
CA ASP A 160 -2.44 -8.35 -0.94
C ASP A 160 -2.50 -9.79 -0.39
N ARG A 161 -2.25 -9.97 0.92
CA ARG A 161 -2.33 -11.29 1.56
C ARG A 161 -3.76 -11.82 1.59
N ILE A 162 -4.73 -11.01 1.99
CA ILE A 162 -6.12 -11.44 2.10
C ILE A 162 -6.70 -11.77 0.72
N MET A 163 -6.42 -10.92 -0.28
CA MET A 163 -6.81 -11.18 -1.66
C MET A 163 -6.13 -12.42 -2.23
N GLY A 164 -4.84 -12.61 -1.94
CA GLY A 164 -4.11 -13.81 -2.33
C GLY A 164 -4.69 -15.09 -1.72
N ILE A 165 -5.08 -15.06 -0.44
CA ILE A 165 -5.78 -16.18 0.20
C ILE A 165 -7.10 -16.47 -0.51
N TRP A 166 -7.91 -15.45 -0.76
CA TRP A 166 -9.21 -15.60 -1.42
C TRP A 166 -9.06 -16.15 -2.84
N GLN A 167 -8.11 -15.67 -3.62
CA GLN A 167 -7.88 -16.11 -5.00
C GLN A 167 -7.39 -17.56 -5.11
N ASN A 168 -6.63 -18.03 -4.10
CA ASN A 168 -6.09 -19.39 -4.08
C ASN A 168 -6.96 -20.39 -3.29
N MET A 169 -8.12 -19.95 -2.81
CA MET A 169 -9.01 -20.79 -2.01
C MET A 169 -9.76 -21.81 -2.88
N PRO A 170 -9.87 -23.08 -2.45
CA PRO A 170 -10.69 -24.09 -3.14
C PRO A 170 -12.15 -23.64 -3.28
N ILE A 171 -12.80 -24.04 -4.37
CA ILE A 171 -14.17 -23.59 -4.72
C ILE A 171 -15.24 -24.02 -3.70
N ASP A 172 -14.97 -25.08 -2.95
CA ASP A 172 -15.85 -25.61 -1.89
C ASP A 172 -15.63 -24.96 -0.52
N LYS A 173 -14.70 -24.02 -0.41
CA LYS A 173 -14.40 -23.28 0.82
C LYS A 173 -15.01 -21.89 0.79
N VAL A 174 -15.25 -21.34 1.96
CA VAL A 174 -15.82 -19.99 2.13
C VAL A 174 -14.92 -19.18 3.04
N LEU A 175 -14.56 -17.97 2.61
CA LEU A 175 -13.87 -16.99 3.43
C LEU A 175 -14.91 -16.24 4.28
N ILE A 176 -14.75 -16.30 5.60
CA ILE A 176 -15.59 -15.58 6.55
C ILE A 176 -14.74 -14.49 7.20
N CYS A 177 -15.23 -13.27 7.18
CA CYS A 177 -14.60 -12.12 7.84
C CYS A 177 -15.66 -11.27 8.55
N ASP A 178 -15.22 -10.37 9.42
CA ASP A 178 -16.12 -9.41 10.06
C ASP A 178 -16.55 -8.29 9.11
N ALA A 179 -17.46 -7.44 9.57
CA ALA A 179 -18.02 -6.34 8.78
C ALA A 179 -16.95 -5.28 8.43
N TYR A 180 -15.96 -5.06 9.29
CA TYR A 180 -14.87 -4.13 9.04
C TYR A 180 -13.97 -4.62 7.89
N GLN A 181 -13.54 -5.88 7.97
CA GLN A 181 -12.73 -6.50 6.91
C GLN A 181 -13.49 -6.56 5.58
N LYS A 182 -14.79 -6.94 5.62
CA LYS A 182 -15.63 -6.96 4.43
C LYS A 182 -15.70 -5.60 3.76
N ARG A 183 -15.87 -4.53 4.52
CA ARG A 183 -15.93 -3.16 3.98
C ARG A 183 -14.62 -2.76 3.29
N ILE A 184 -13.46 -3.11 3.86
CA ILE A 184 -12.15 -2.91 3.22
C ILE A 184 -12.08 -3.68 1.89
N LEU A 185 -12.44 -4.95 1.88
CA LEU A 185 -12.40 -5.78 0.67
C LEU A 185 -13.36 -5.28 -0.41
N ASP A 186 -14.58 -4.90 -0.06
CA ASP A 186 -15.55 -4.30 -1.00
C ASP A 186 -14.97 -3.02 -1.63
N THR A 187 -14.29 -2.19 -0.85
CA THR A 187 -13.63 -0.97 -1.34
C THR A 187 -12.53 -1.30 -2.34
N VAL A 188 -11.70 -2.30 -2.06
CA VAL A 188 -10.63 -2.74 -2.95
C VAL A 188 -11.18 -3.32 -4.25
N ILE A 189 -12.17 -4.23 -4.16
CA ILE A 189 -12.77 -4.89 -5.33
C ILE A 189 -13.46 -3.89 -6.25
N ASN A 190 -14.09 -2.87 -5.69
CA ASN A 190 -14.75 -1.81 -6.47
C ASN A 190 -13.76 -0.76 -7.02
N ASN A 191 -12.50 -0.82 -6.62
CA ASN A 191 -11.46 0.10 -7.09
C ASN A 191 -10.78 -0.46 -8.34
N VAL A 192 -11.21 -0.01 -9.51
CA VAL A 192 -10.74 -0.47 -10.83
C VAL A 192 -9.20 -0.38 -10.99
N TYR A 193 -8.54 0.50 -10.23
CA TYR A 193 -7.08 0.69 -10.31
C TYR A 193 -6.28 -0.36 -9.55
N TYR A 194 -6.87 -1.04 -8.59
CA TYR A 194 -6.18 -2.11 -7.88
C TYR A 194 -5.85 -3.28 -8.82
N GLU A 195 -6.79 -3.68 -9.66
CA GLU A 195 -6.57 -4.76 -10.64
C GLU A 195 -5.46 -4.42 -11.64
N SER A 196 -5.39 -3.17 -12.12
CA SER A 196 -4.36 -2.75 -13.07
C SER A 196 -2.95 -2.61 -12.46
N SER A 197 -2.83 -2.53 -11.14
CA SER A 197 -1.55 -2.40 -10.42
C SER A 197 -0.88 -3.74 -10.11
N LEU A 198 -1.59 -4.86 -10.30
CA LEU A 198 -1.08 -6.21 -10.05
C LEU A 198 -0.34 -6.82 -11.26
N TYR A 199 -0.37 -6.15 -12.43
CA TYR A 199 0.21 -6.68 -13.68
C TYR A 199 1.33 -5.80 -14.25
#